data_fe5dd8cf619b6622589336750b124f23
#
_entry.id   fe5dd8cf619b6622589336750b124f23
#
_cell.length_a   1.000
_cell.length_b   1.000
_cell.length_c   1.000
_cell.angle_alpha   90.00
_cell.angle_beta   90.00
_cell.angle_gamma   90.00
#
_symmetry.space_group_name_H-M   'P 1'
#
loop_
_entity.id
_entity.type
_entity.pdbx_description
1 polymer ?
#
loop_
_entity_poly.entity_id
_entity_poly.type
_entity_poly.pdbx_seq_one_letter_code
_entity_poly.pdbx_strand_id
1 'polypeptide(L)'
;MLDVSPRAPSPVDEVPHTLDEPVPRTLGLLDQLGLWGNLGVSLLGFTGAVAVLHPGGPDAPPLSLLAALLATVVGTALGSAAIAATAALGARTGAPSMVLLRGLFGVRGSAVPTVLNVVQMLGWGTFEIVTIGSALTQVVPGVPRWTWVVAVGTVTTLLALRPLGWVRVLRRYVSVLVVLALGYLLLAVPAPASSAGGWSGFSTAVDTALAVAVSWVPMAADYARHSRSTRAAALGAFVGYGVLQVSCYAVGLVAAASGDVFAVFLAVPLGVVAFLVLVGRELDQSFANVYSTTVSVQNLRPHWDRRVLSTVVGVVTTGLALFVHMDDYAGFLLLIGSVFVPLTGVLLTDRVCLRGAGWDLSPTAAARPLMLLPWALGIAAYHLVPAWASASLVSFLVAAAATAAVHVLPQTRPTQEVSR
;
A
#
# COMPACT_ATOMS: atom_id res chain seq x y z
N MET A 1 -4.11 -48.52 4.76
CA MET A 1 -4.25 -47.33 5.64
C MET A 1 -2.89 -46.63 5.64
N LEU A 2 -2.69 -45.67 4.72
CA LEU A 2 -1.45 -44.92 4.66
C LEU A 2 -1.59 -43.79 5.67
N ASP A 3 -0.68 -43.77 6.65
CA ASP A 3 -0.57 -42.75 7.69
C ASP A 3 -0.15 -41.44 7.02
N VAL A 4 -1.13 -40.52 6.80
CA VAL A 4 -0.90 -39.16 6.32
C VAL A 4 -0.75 -38.28 7.55
N SER A 5 0.36 -38.47 8.30
CA SER A 5 0.77 -37.47 9.26
C SER A 5 1.08 -36.17 8.51
N PRO A 6 0.57 -34.99 8.97
CA PRO A 6 0.88 -33.73 8.32
C PRO A 6 2.38 -33.49 8.36
N ARG A 7 2.99 -33.48 7.18
CA ARG A 7 4.40 -33.19 6.99
C ARG A 7 4.69 -31.83 7.63
N ALA A 8 5.64 -31.78 8.57
CA ALA A 8 6.11 -30.53 9.11
C ALA A 8 6.50 -29.60 7.95
N PRO A 9 6.06 -28.33 7.95
CA PRO A 9 6.34 -27.40 6.84
C PRO A 9 7.84 -27.34 6.59
N SER A 10 8.23 -27.56 5.35
CA SER A 10 9.64 -27.45 4.96
C SER A 10 10.07 -25.98 5.11
N PRO A 11 11.35 -25.69 5.39
CA PRO A 11 11.83 -24.29 5.53
C PRO A 11 11.69 -23.44 4.26
N VAL A 12 11.10 -23.95 3.21
CA VAL A 12 11.00 -23.37 1.85
C VAL A 12 9.55 -23.29 1.35
N ASP A 13 8.54 -23.35 2.24
CA ASP A 13 7.16 -23.24 1.79
C ASP A 13 6.87 -21.83 1.28
N GLU A 14 6.72 -21.75 -0.04
CA GLU A 14 6.31 -20.53 -0.76
C GLU A 14 4.80 -20.30 -0.67
N VAL A 15 4.36 -19.12 -1.13
CA VAL A 15 2.95 -18.78 -1.26
C VAL A 15 2.24 -19.81 -2.15
N PRO A 16 1.04 -20.26 -1.77
CA PRO A 16 0.23 -21.18 -2.56
C PRO A 16 0.06 -20.72 -4.01
N HIS A 17 -0.10 -21.68 -4.92
CA HIS A 17 -0.32 -21.38 -6.34
C HIS A 17 -1.76 -20.93 -6.61
N THR A 18 -2.71 -21.40 -5.81
CA THR A 18 -4.14 -21.07 -5.90
C THR A 18 -4.68 -20.61 -4.55
N LEU A 19 -5.88 -20.04 -4.52
CA LEU A 19 -6.53 -19.65 -3.25
C LEU A 19 -7.11 -20.83 -2.46
N ASP A 20 -7.21 -22.02 -3.07
CA ASP A 20 -7.77 -23.20 -2.44
C ASP A 20 -6.76 -23.96 -1.56
N GLU A 21 -5.49 -23.65 -1.72
CA GLU A 21 -4.39 -24.26 -0.97
C GLU A 21 -4.21 -23.64 0.42
N PRO A 22 -3.76 -24.43 1.42
CA PRO A 22 -3.49 -23.93 2.76
C PRO A 22 -2.43 -22.80 2.77
N VAL A 23 -2.67 -21.78 3.56
CA VAL A 23 -1.77 -20.62 3.69
C VAL A 23 -0.67 -20.90 4.72
N PRO A 24 0.63 -20.90 4.35
CA PRO A 24 1.71 -21.06 5.30
C PRO A 24 1.80 -19.84 6.23
N ARG A 25 1.81 -20.07 7.55
CA ARG A 25 1.92 -19.03 8.59
C ARG A 25 3.32 -18.99 9.18
N THR A 26 4.26 -18.43 8.42
CA THR A 26 5.70 -18.49 8.74
C THR A 26 6.26 -17.17 9.27
N LEU A 27 5.58 -16.03 9.05
CA LEU A 27 6.10 -14.71 9.36
C LEU A 27 5.87 -14.33 10.83
N GLY A 28 6.96 -14.07 11.56
CA GLY A 28 6.95 -13.54 12.93
C GLY A 28 6.91 -12.01 12.97
N LEU A 29 7.02 -11.43 14.18
CA LEU A 29 7.01 -9.97 14.36
C LEU A 29 8.14 -9.26 13.60
N LEU A 30 9.36 -9.80 13.68
CA LEU A 30 10.51 -9.21 12.98
C LEU A 30 10.38 -9.29 11.46
N ASP A 31 9.74 -10.35 10.94
CA ASP A 31 9.43 -10.47 9.52
C ASP A 31 8.43 -9.40 9.08
N GLN A 32 7.39 -9.19 9.88
CA GLN A 32 6.38 -8.18 9.61
C GLN A 32 6.94 -6.76 9.75
N LEU A 33 7.75 -6.49 10.77
CA LEU A 33 8.45 -5.20 10.93
C LEU A 33 9.35 -4.90 9.73
N GLY A 34 10.15 -5.88 9.29
CA GLY A 34 11.04 -5.71 8.14
C GLY A 34 10.28 -5.53 6.83
N LEU A 35 9.23 -6.33 6.60
CA LEU A 35 8.39 -6.20 5.40
C LEU A 35 7.74 -4.82 5.34
N TRP A 36 6.97 -4.45 6.37
CA TRP A 36 6.24 -3.20 6.40
C TRP A 36 7.17 -1.99 6.50
N GLY A 37 8.30 -2.11 7.20
CA GLY A 37 9.32 -1.06 7.23
C GLY A 37 9.90 -0.79 5.85
N ASN A 38 10.21 -1.84 5.09
CA ASN A 38 10.63 -1.67 3.70
C ASN A 38 9.54 -1.00 2.86
N LEU A 39 8.28 -1.42 2.97
CA LEU A 39 7.17 -0.81 2.24
C LEU A 39 6.89 0.65 2.63
N GLY A 40 7.30 1.07 3.82
CA GLY A 40 7.23 2.47 4.29
C GLY A 40 8.28 3.41 3.67
N VAL A 41 9.31 2.87 2.99
CA VAL A 41 10.32 3.69 2.31
C VAL A 41 10.09 3.58 0.81
N SER A 42 10.07 4.68 0.08
CA SER A 42 9.91 4.68 -1.38
C SER A 42 10.58 5.90 -2.00
N LEU A 43 11.11 5.73 -3.21
CA LEU A 43 11.54 6.86 -4.02
C LEU A 43 10.36 7.80 -4.33
N LEU A 44 9.16 7.23 -4.54
CA LEU A 44 7.91 7.99 -4.65
C LEU A 44 7.55 8.71 -3.34
N GLY A 45 7.96 8.18 -2.17
CA GLY A 45 7.82 8.84 -0.87
C GLY A 45 8.59 10.16 -0.78
N PHE A 46 9.75 10.25 -1.41
CA PHE A 46 10.50 11.53 -1.47
C PHE A 46 9.79 12.56 -2.36
N THR A 47 9.18 12.13 -3.46
CA THR A 47 8.28 12.99 -4.28
C THR A 47 7.03 13.39 -3.47
N GLY A 48 6.49 12.47 -2.68
CA GLY A 48 5.40 12.75 -1.73
C GLY A 48 5.78 13.79 -0.67
N ALA A 49 7.04 13.81 -0.21
CA ALA A 49 7.53 14.82 0.72
C ALA A 49 7.51 16.22 0.10
N VAL A 50 7.82 16.36 -1.20
CA VAL A 50 7.67 17.64 -1.93
C VAL A 50 6.20 18.09 -1.92
N ALA A 51 5.26 17.18 -2.20
CA ALA A 51 3.83 17.49 -2.18
C ALA A 51 3.31 17.85 -0.79
N VAL A 52 3.88 17.26 0.28
CA VAL A 52 3.57 17.64 1.67
C VAL A 52 4.15 19.02 2.01
N LEU A 53 5.34 19.34 1.53
CA LEU A 53 5.95 20.67 1.76
C LEU A 53 5.20 21.78 1.00
N HIS A 54 4.70 21.48 -0.20
CA HIS A 54 3.99 22.41 -1.09
C HIS A 54 2.54 21.96 -1.36
N PRO A 55 1.65 21.94 -0.34
CA PRO A 55 0.30 21.38 -0.48
C PRO A 55 -0.62 22.17 -1.43
N GLY A 56 -0.26 23.40 -1.76
CA GLY A 56 -0.95 24.24 -2.77
C GLY A 56 -0.32 24.20 -4.16
N GLY A 57 0.67 23.34 -4.37
CA GLY A 57 1.46 23.26 -5.60
C GLY A 57 2.72 24.11 -5.57
N PRO A 58 3.53 24.10 -6.67
CA PRO A 58 4.85 24.73 -6.71
C PRO A 58 4.84 26.25 -6.51
N ASP A 59 3.76 26.93 -6.92
CA ASP A 59 3.63 28.39 -6.86
C ASP A 59 3.04 28.89 -5.52
N ALA A 60 2.56 27.99 -4.66
CA ALA A 60 2.01 28.34 -3.36
C ALA A 60 3.11 28.41 -2.28
N PRO A 61 2.92 29.24 -1.23
CA PRO A 61 3.87 29.27 -0.11
C PRO A 61 4.01 27.89 0.53
N PRO A 62 5.25 27.44 0.81
CA PRO A 62 5.46 26.14 1.45
C PRO A 62 4.97 26.13 2.90
N LEU A 63 4.75 24.94 3.44
CA LEU A 63 4.66 24.74 4.88
C LEU A 63 6.01 24.97 5.54
N SER A 64 6.01 25.38 6.82
CA SER A 64 7.21 25.26 7.63
C SER A 64 7.61 23.79 7.77
N LEU A 65 8.91 23.48 7.89
CA LEU A 65 9.37 22.10 8.06
C LEU A 65 8.71 21.40 9.25
N LEU A 66 8.47 22.13 10.34
CA LEU A 66 7.78 21.59 11.50
C LEU A 66 6.34 21.23 11.16
N ALA A 67 5.61 22.11 10.47
CA ALA A 67 4.23 21.84 10.06
C ALA A 67 4.19 20.65 9.09
N ALA A 68 5.08 20.59 8.10
CA ALA A 68 5.17 19.49 7.15
C ALA A 68 5.51 18.15 7.84
N LEU A 69 6.45 18.14 8.80
CA LEU A 69 6.78 16.94 9.57
C LEU A 69 5.62 16.49 10.45
N LEU A 70 4.93 17.40 11.13
CA LEU A 70 3.75 17.08 11.95
C LEU A 70 2.59 16.55 11.09
N ALA A 71 2.36 17.15 9.91
CA ALA A 71 1.37 16.64 8.96
C ALA A 71 1.71 15.21 8.51
N THR A 72 2.98 14.95 8.20
CA THR A 72 3.47 13.61 7.88
C THR A 72 3.23 12.63 9.01
N VAL A 73 3.58 12.97 10.24
CA VAL A 73 3.40 12.09 11.42
C VAL A 73 1.93 11.77 11.63
N VAL A 74 1.04 12.78 11.60
CA VAL A 74 -0.41 12.58 11.80
C VAL A 74 -1.00 11.73 10.67
N GLY A 75 -0.76 12.09 9.41
CA GLY A 75 -1.29 11.35 8.25
C GLY A 75 -0.80 9.90 8.22
N THR A 76 0.52 9.70 8.43
CA THR A 76 1.11 8.37 8.50
C THR A 76 0.56 7.53 9.66
N ALA A 77 0.39 8.10 10.84
CA ALA A 77 -0.13 7.36 11.99
C ALA A 77 -1.57 6.87 11.74
N LEU A 78 -2.44 7.72 11.16
CA LEU A 78 -3.81 7.36 10.80
C LEU A 78 -3.84 6.26 9.73
N GLY A 79 -3.05 6.42 8.68
CA GLY A 79 -2.96 5.43 7.61
C GLY A 79 -2.35 4.10 8.07
N SER A 80 -1.30 4.14 8.89
CA SER A 80 -0.68 2.93 9.47
C SER A 80 -1.64 2.18 10.39
N ALA A 81 -2.52 2.89 11.11
CA ALA A 81 -3.57 2.25 11.91
C ALA A 81 -4.57 1.48 11.02
N ALA A 82 -4.94 2.03 9.86
CA ALA A 82 -5.79 1.35 8.89
C ALA A 82 -5.11 0.11 8.28
N ILE A 83 -3.82 0.23 7.92
CA ILE A 83 -3.02 -0.92 7.45
C ILE A 83 -2.98 -2.00 8.53
N ALA A 84 -2.67 -1.64 9.78
CA ALA A 84 -2.56 -2.57 10.90
C ALA A 84 -3.88 -3.30 11.19
N ALA A 85 -5.00 -2.59 11.14
CA ALA A 85 -6.32 -3.19 11.33
C ALA A 85 -6.65 -4.22 10.23
N THR A 86 -6.34 -3.89 8.97
CA THR A 86 -6.56 -4.82 7.84
C THR A 86 -5.57 -5.99 7.88
N ALA A 87 -4.31 -5.75 8.25
CA ALA A 87 -3.32 -6.79 8.48
C ALA A 87 -3.76 -7.78 9.59
N ALA A 88 -4.34 -7.26 10.67
CA ALA A 88 -4.90 -8.09 11.73
C ALA A 88 -6.04 -8.99 11.23
N LEU A 89 -6.92 -8.47 10.36
CA LEU A 89 -7.99 -9.26 9.74
C LEU A 89 -7.42 -10.37 8.85
N GLY A 90 -6.42 -10.06 8.02
CA GLY A 90 -5.72 -11.04 7.18
C GLY A 90 -5.07 -12.16 8.00
N ALA A 91 -4.35 -11.81 9.07
CA ALA A 91 -3.73 -12.78 9.97
C ALA A 91 -4.74 -13.68 10.71
N ARG A 92 -5.91 -13.13 11.07
CA ARG A 92 -6.97 -13.90 11.74
C ARG A 92 -7.66 -14.88 10.82
N THR A 93 -7.98 -14.46 9.60
CA THR A 93 -8.79 -15.23 8.65
C THR A 93 -7.96 -16.12 7.73
N GLY A 94 -6.69 -15.78 7.50
CA GLY A 94 -5.86 -16.40 6.45
C GLY A 94 -6.25 -15.94 5.03
N ALA A 95 -7.22 -15.02 4.91
CA ALA A 95 -7.72 -14.54 3.64
C ALA A 95 -6.96 -13.30 3.14
N PRO A 96 -6.72 -13.17 1.84
CA PRO A 96 -6.17 -11.95 1.25
C PRO A 96 -7.21 -10.82 1.23
N SER A 97 -6.73 -9.59 1.01
CA SER A 97 -7.53 -8.38 1.16
C SER A 97 -8.81 -8.38 0.33
N MET A 98 -8.75 -8.76 -0.92
CA MET A 98 -9.95 -8.76 -1.78
C MET A 98 -10.95 -9.87 -1.41
N VAL A 99 -10.48 -11.00 -0.86
CA VAL A 99 -11.36 -12.04 -0.31
C VAL A 99 -12.07 -11.55 0.96
N LEU A 100 -11.42 -10.73 1.80
CA LEU A 100 -12.10 -10.11 2.95
C LEU A 100 -13.32 -9.31 2.52
N LEU A 101 -13.30 -8.69 1.34
CA LEU A 101 -14.43 -7.92 0.81
C LEU A 101 -15.63 -8.78 0.40
N ARG A 102 -15.47 -10.10 0.27
CA ARG A 102 -16.61 -11.02 0.13
C ARG A 102 -17.52 -10.97 1.35
N GLY A 103 -16.94 -10.91 2.54
CA GLY A 103 -17.72 -10.76 3.78
C GLY A 103 -18.47 -9.44 3.87
N LEU A 104 -17.99 -8.40 3.19
CA LEU A 104 -18.59 -7.08 3.19
C LEU A 104 -19.68 -6.92 2.11
N PHE A 105 -19.40 -7.34 0.87
CA PHE A 105 -20.26 -7.11 -0.31
C PHE A 105 -20.87 -8.38 -0.90
N GLY A 106 -20.46 -9.55 -0.42
CA GLY A 106 -20.71 -10.84 -1.09
C GLY A 106 -19.75 -11.04 -2.28
N VAL A 107 -19.76 -12.25 -2.87
CA VAL A 107 -18.84 -12.59 -3.99
C VAL A 107 -19.02 -11.66 -5.18
N ARG A 108 -20.27 -11.42 -5.62
CA ARG A 108 -20.53 -10.56 -6.79
C ARG A 108 -20.18 -9.11 -6.52
N GLY A 109 -20.53 -8.59 -5.33
CA GLY A 109 -20.25 -7.20 -4.96
C GLY A 109 -18.75 -6.93 -4.78
N SER A 110 -17.99 -7.89 -4.26
CA SER A 110 -16.54 -7.77 -4.08
C SER A 110 -15.75 -7.71 -5.40
N ALA A 111 -16.36 -8.11 -6.51
CA ALA A 111 -15.71 -8.01 -7.82
C ALA A 111 -15.41 -6.55 -8.21
N VAL A 112 -16.28 -5.60 -7.84
CA VAL A 112 -16.08 -4.19 -8.18
C VAL A 112 -14.81 -3.63 -7.53
N PRO A 113 -14.64 -3.63 -6.19
CA PRO A 113 -13.42 -3.14 -5.58
C PRO A 113 -12.19 -4.00 -5.98
N THR A 114 -12.37 -5.29 -6.31
CA THR A 114 -11.26 -6.13 -6.78
C THR A 114 -10.73 -5.66 -8.14
N VAL A 115 -11.60 -5.35 -9.10
CA VAL A 115 -11.18 -4.81 -10.40
C VAL A 115 -10.48 -3.47 -10.23
N LEU A 116 -11.04 -2.58 -9.41
CA LEU A 116 -10.41 -1.29 -9.11
C LEU A 116 -9.04 -1.46 -8.43
N ASN A 117 -8.91 -2.46 -7.55
CA ASN A 117 -7.61 -2.77 -6.94
C ASN A 117 -6.60 -3.32 -7.95
N VAL A 118 -7.01 -4.16 -8.89
CA VAL A 118 -6.13 -4.61 -9.98
C VAL A 118 -5.62 -3.42 -10.79
N VAL A 119 -6.50 -2.48 -11.16
CA VAL A 119 -6.12 -1.26 -11.88
C VAL A 119 -5.13 -0.41 -11.06
N GLN A 120 -5.43 -0.19 -9.77
CA GLN A 120 -4.54 0.55 -8.86
C GLN A 120 -3.16 -0.11 -8.77
N MET A 121 -3.11 -1.42 -8.57
CA MET A 121 -1.83 -2.14 -8.40
C MET A 121 -1.00 -2.16 -9.69
N LEU A 122 -1.64 -2.28 -10.86
CA LEU A 122 -0.97 -2.10 -12.16
C LEU A 122 -0.39 -0.69 -12.28
N GLY A 123 -1.14 0.33 -11.88
CA GLY A 123 -0.67 1.72 -11.85
C GLY A 123 0.53 1.89 -10.92
N TRP A 124 0.45 1.43 -9.68
CA TRP A 124 1.56 1.51 -8.73
C TRP A 124 2.81 0.79 -9.25
N GLY A 125 2.69 -0.46 -9.71
CA GLY A 125 3.81 -1.19 -10.28
C GLY A 125 4.42 -0.48 -11.51
N THR A 126 3.58 0.19 -12.31
CA THR A 126 4.03 1.00 -13.44
C THR A 126 4.85 2.21 -12.97
N PHE A 127 4.34 3.00 -12.01
CA PHE A 127 5.07 4.16 -11.48
C PHE A 127 6.36 3.78 -10.75
N GLU A 128 6.39 2.65 -10.04
CA GLU A 128 7.60 2.11 -9.42
C GLU A 128 8.68 1.82 -10.48
N ILE A 129 8.33 1.11 -11.55
CA ILE A 129 9.27 0.78 -12.64
C ILE A 129 9.76 2.06 -13.33
N VAL A 130 8.86 3.03 -13.58
CA VAL A 130 9.19 4.34 -14.16
C VAL A 130 10.18 5.09 -13.27
N THR A 131 9.91 5.13 -11.97
CA THR A 131 10.74 5.85 -10.98
C THR A 131 12.13 5.25 -10.87
N ILE A 132 12.22 3.91 -10.76
CA ILE A 132 13.51 3.21 -10.74
C ILE A 132 14.28 3.48 -12.04
N GLY A 133 13.62 3.36 -13.20
CA GLY A 133 14.23 3.61 -14.50
C GLY A 133 14.74 5.04 -14.64
N SER A 134 13.99 6.03 -14.17
CA SER A 134 14.38 7.44 -14.18
C SER A 134 15.55 7.71 -13.22
N ALA A 135 15.53 7.11 -12.04
CA ALA A 135 16.62 7.21 -11.07
C ALA A 135 17.93 6.62 -11.60
N LEU A 136 17.87 5.43 -12.23
CA LEU A 136 19.04 4.79 -12.83
C LEU A 136 19.60 5.60 -14.02
N THR A 137 18.76 6.26 -14.79
CA THR A 137 19.21 7.14 -15.88
C THR A 137 20.00 8.36 -15.36
N GLN A 138 19.66 8.87 -14.16
CA GLN A 138 20.45 9.95 -13.53
C GLN A 138 21.82 9.47 -13.03
N VAL A 139 21.90 8.23 -12.54
CA VAL A 139 23.16 7.65 -12.02
C VAL A 139 24.08 7.19 -13.15
N VAL A 140 23.52 6.66 -14.24
CA VAL A 140 24.27 6.14 -15.40
C VAL A 140 23.80 6.85 -16.69
N PRO A 141 24.31 8.05 -16.96
CA PRO A 141 23.98 8.78 -18.18
C PRO A 141 24.37 8.02 -19.44
N GLY A 142 23.59 8.16 -20.49
CA GLY A 142 23.86 7.54 -21.79
C GLY A 142 23.19 6.19 -22.03
N VAL A 143 22.59 5.56 -21.03
CA VAL A 143 21.73 4.39 -21.20
C VAL A 143 20.28 4.86 -21.39
N PRO A 144 19.61 4.48 -22.51
CA PRO A 144 18.23 4.88 -22.75
C PRO A 144 17.29 4.40 -21.65
N ARG A 145 16.31 5.23 -21.23
CA ARG A 145 15.34 4.92 -20.18
C ARG A 145 14.62 3.57 -20.39
N TRP A 146 14.24 3.25 -21.63
CA TRP A 146 13.54 2.00 -21.93
C TRP A 146 14.34 0.75 -21.54
N THR A 147 15.69 0.80 -21.63
CA THR A 147 16.57 -0.31 -21.23
C THR A 147 16.42 -0.61 -19.73
N TRP A 148 16.40 0.46 -18.91
CA TRP A 148 16.19 0.33 -17.47
C TRP A 148 14.79 -0.16 -17.16
N VAL A 149 13.76 0.36 -17.83
CA VAL A 149 12.36 -0.08 -17.65
C VAL A 149 12.23 -1.58 -17.92
N VAL A 150 12.79 -2.10 -19.02
CA VAL A 150 12.72 -3.52 -19.34
C VAL A 150 13.52 -4.36 -18.33
N ALA A 151 14.72 -3.93 -17.95
CA ALA A 151 15.54 -4.64 -16.98
C ALA A 151 14.86 -4.71 -15.61
N VAL A 152 14.37 -3.58 -15.09
CA VAL A 152 13.66 -3.48 -13.81
C VAL A 152 12.37 -4.31 -13.84
N GLY A 153 11.56 -4.19 -14.90
CA GLY A 153 10.33 -4.97 -15.04
C GLY A 153 10.58 -6.49 -15.08
N THR A 154 11.66 -6.91 -15.73
CA THR A 154 12.08 -8.32 -15.74
C THR A 154 12.44 -8.79 -14.33
N VAL A 155 13.29 -8.04 -13.61
CA VAL A 155 13.70 -8.38 -12.24
C VAL A 155 12.47 -8.41 -11.32
N THR A 156 11.60 -7.39 -11.37
CA THR A 156 10.35 -7.33 -10.62
C THR A 156 9.48 -8.57 -10.84
N THR A 157 9.32 -8.98 -12.10
CA THR A 157 8.53 -10.17 -12.46
C THR A 157 9.13 -11.44 -11.85
N LEU A 158 10.46 -11.62 -11.96
CA LEU A 158 11.16 -12.77 -11.38
C LEU A 158 11.05 -12.82 -9.85
N LEU A 159 11.15 -11.68 -9.17
CA LEU A 159 10.95 -11.58 -7.72
C LEU A 159 9.53 -11.98 -7.31
N ALA A 160 8.51 -11.58 -8.07
CA ALA A 160 7.10 -11.91 -7.79
C ALA A 160 6.78 -13.41 -7.89
N LEU A 161 7.61 -14.20 -8.55
CA LEU A 161 7.43 -15.65 -8.62
C LEU A 161 7.71 -16.36 -7.28
N ARG A 162 8.53 -15.78 -6.38
CA ARG A 162 8.91 -16.35 -5.07
C ARG A 162 8.82 -15.32 -3.93
N PRO A 163 7.65 -14.76 -3.63
CA PRO A 163 7.51 -13.61 -2.73
C PRO A 163 7.96 -13.89 -1.29
N LEU A 164 7.67 -15.05 -0.70
CA LEU A 164 8.07 -15.36 0.69
C LEU A 164 9.59 -15.61 0.82
N GLY A 165 10.23 -16.14 -0.20
CA GLY A 165 11.69 -16.28 -0.24
C GLY A 165 12.38 -14.91 -0.13
N TRP A 166 11.89 -13.94 -0.89
CA TRP A 166 12.42 -12.57 -0.91
C TRP A 166 12.16 -11.82 0.38
N VAL A 167 10.96 -11.93 0.99
CA VAL A 167 10.67 -11.31 2.30
C VAL A 167 11.73 -11.66 3.36
N ARG A 168 12.24 -12.88 3.37
CA ARG A 168 13.31 -13.29 4.30
C ARG A 168 14.66 -12.61 4.01
N VAL A 169 15.02 -12.49 2.74
CA VAL A 169 16.24 -11.79 2.32
C VAL A 169 16.14 -10.29 2.65
N LEU A 170 15.02 -9.67 2.29
CA LEU A 170 14.72 -8.27 2.56
C LEU A 170 14.85 -7.94 4.03
N ARG A 171 14.19 -8.71 4.90
CA ARG A 171 14.28 -8.53 6.34
C ARG A 171 15.72 -8.57 6.84
N ARG A 172 16.53 -9.50 6.35
CA ARG A 172 17.84 -9.78 6.92
C ARG A 172 18.92 -8.78 6.49
N TYR A 173 18.86 -8.31 5.26
CA TYR A 173 19.93 -7.52 4.65
C TYR A 173 19.46 -6.14 4.19
N VAL A 174 18.39 -6.08 3.41
CA VAL A 174 17.96 -4.84 2.76
C VAL A 174 17.42 -3.85 3.78
N SER A 175 16.61 -4.29 4.76
CA SER A 175 16.08 -3.38 5.80
C SER A 175 17.18 -2.66 6.58
N VAL A 176 18.28 -3.36 6.90
CA VAL A 176 19.42 -2.75 7.61
C VAL A 176 20.10 -1.69 6.73
N LEU A 177 20.35 -2.03 5.46
CA LEU A 177 20.97 -1.09 4.52
C LEU A 177 20.10 0.14 4.29
N VAL A 178 18.78 -0.02 4.19
CA VAL A 178 17.82 1.08 4.03
C VAL A 178 17.84 2.01 5.25
N VAL A 179 17.80 1.46 6.46
CA VAL A 179 17.88 2.26 7.70
C VAL A 179 19.20 3.04 7.76
N LEU A 180 20.32 2.40 7.39
CA LEU A 180 21.62 3.07 7.35
C LEU A 180 21.66 4.17 6.27
N ALA A 181 21.12 3.92 5.07
CA ALA A 181 21.06 4.90 4.00
C ALA A 181 20.18 6.11 4.38
N LEU A 182 18.98 5.89 4.94
CA LEU A 182 18.12 6.97 5.41
C LEU A 182 18.77 7.76 6.55
N GLY A 183 19.34 7.08 7.54
CA GLY A 183 20.04 7.73 8.64
C GLY A 183 21.24 8.55 8.16
N TYR A 184 22.01 8.01 7.21
CA TYR A 184 23.12 8.73 6.58
C TYR A 184 22.62 9.98 5.84
N LEU A 185 21.61 9.86 4.97
CA LEU A 185 21.07 10.99 4.23
C LEU A 185 20.48 12.07 5.17
N LEU A 186 19.80 11.66 6.25
CA LEU A 186 19.27 12.60 7.24
C LEU A 186 20.37 13.45 7.91
N LEU A 187 21.55 12.86 8.10
CA LEU A 187 22.69 13.55 8.73
C LEU A 187 23.56 14.30 7.72
N ALA A 188 23.65 13.81 6.47
CA ALA A 188 24.54 14.36 5.45
C ALA A 188 23.90 15.49 4.63
N VAL A 189 22.57 15.46 4.45
CA VAL A 189 21.86 16.54 3.73
C VAL A 189 21.84 17.78 4.59
N PRO A 190 22.32 18.94 4.07
CA PRO A 190 22.34 20.17 4.82
C PRO A 190 20.93 20.60 5.24
N ALA A 191 20.75 20.92 6.52
CA ALA A 191 19.50 21.52 6.96
C ALA A 191 19.35 22.92 6.31
N PRO A 192 18.16 23.28 5.80
CA PRO A 192 17.95 24.59 5.19
C PRO A 192 18.19 25.69 6.22
N ALA A 193 18.81 26.79 5.78
CA ALA A 193 19.18 27.91 6.64
C ALA A 193 17.98 28.65 7.28
N SER A 194 16.80 28.53 6.69
CA SER A 194 15.55 29.05 7.26
C SER A 194 14.37 28.13 6.86
N SER A 195 13.49 27.85 7.80
CA SER A 195 12.19 27.25 7.51
C SER A 195 11.17 28.36 7.23
N ALA A 196 11.38 29.13 6.14
CA ALA A 196 10.39 30.10 5.71
C ALA A 196 9.14 29.33 5.25
N GLY A 197 8.05 29.47 5.97
CA GLY A 197 6.78 28.80 5.66
C GLY A 197 5.79 28.91 6.81
N GLY A 198 4.54 28.62 6.50
CA GLY A 198 3.42 28.74 7.44
C GLY A 198 2.75 27.40 7.77
N TRP A 199 1.47 27.48 8.16
CA TRP A 199 0.60 26.36 8.45
C TRP A 199 -0.54 26.24 7.42
N SER A 200 -0.59 27.14 6.43
CA SER A 200 -1.62 27.09 5.38
C SER A 200 -1.48 25.82 4.55
N GLY A 201 -2.54 25.06 4.40
CA GLY A 201 -2.54 23.78 3.70
C GLY A 201 -2.13 22.57 4.56
N PHE A 202 -2.01 22.72 5.89
CA PHE A 202 -1.67 21.63 6.81
C PHE A 202 -2.61 20.41 6.65
N SER A 203 -3.93 20.63 6.53
CA SER A 203 -4.91 19.55 6.30
C SER A 203 -4.66 18.78 5.00
N THR A 204 -4.33 19.49 3.92
CA THR A 204 -3.99 18.87 2.62
C THR A 204 -2.69 18.06 2.72
N ALA A 205 -1.70 18.55 3.45
CA ALA A 205 -0.45 17.83 3.70
C ALA A 205 -0.69 16.56 4.53
N VAL A 206 -1.57 16.60 5.54
CA VAL A 206 -2.01 15.40 6.29
C VAL A 206 -2.69 14.42 5.34
N ASP A 207 -3.57 14.89 4.46
CA ASP A 207 -4.25 14.06 3.45
C ASP A 207 -3.26 13.35 2.52
N THR A 208 -2.24 14.06 2.05
CA THR A 208 -1.21 13.49 1.18
C THR A 208 -0.48 12.33 1.86
N ALA A 209 -0.02 12.53 3.10
CA ALA A 209 0.67 11.47 3.85
C ALA A 209 -0.26 10.30 4.22
N LEU A 210 -1.53 10.59 4.54
CA LEU A 210 -2.57 9.60 4.83
C LEU A 210 -2.90 8.78 3.58
N ALA A 211 -3.11 9.42 2.43
CA ALA A 211 -3.49 8.76 1.19
C ALA A 211 -2.44 7.73 0.73
N VAL A 212 -1.15 8.09 0.82
CA VAL A 212 -0.06 7.17 0.52
C VAL A 212 -0.08 5.95 1.43
N ALA A 213 -0.28 6.13 2.74
CA ALA A 213 -0.39 5.00 3.66
C ALA A 213 -1.64 4.16 3.39
N VAL A 214 -2.81 4.78 3.19
CA VAL A 214 -4.07 4.05 2.94
C VAL A 214 -4.04 3.29 1.62
N SER A 215 -3.25 3.70 0.62
CA SER A 215 -3.11 2.95 -0.64
C SER A 215 -2.58 1.52 -0.44
N TRP A 216 -1.94 1.23 0.70
CA TRP A 216 -1.48 -0.11 1.08
C TRP A 216 -2.55 -0.98 1.74
N VAL A 217 -3.67 -0.40 2.20
CA VAL A 217 -4.76 -1.15 2.85
C VAL A 217 -5.33 -2.26 1.97
N PRO A 218 -5.56 -2.04 0.65
CA PRO A 218 -6.09 -3.07 -0.24
C PRO A 218 -5.20 -4.30 -0.44
N MET A 219 -3.96 -4.27 0.02
CA MET A 219 -3.03 -5.41 -0.04
C MET A 219 -2.50 -5.84 1.33
N ALA A 220 -2.91 -5.16 2.40
CA ALA A 220 -2.36 -5.40 3.73
C ALA A 220 -2.58 -6.85 4.21
N ALA A 221 -3.73 -7.44 3.93
CA ALA A 221 -4.02 -8.82 4.29
C ALA A 221 -3.28 -9.84 3.41
N ASP A 222 -2.86 -9.50 2.19
CA ASP A 222 -2.18 -10.41 1.26
C ASP A 222 -0.86 -10.94 1.83
N TYR A 223 -0.16 -10.10 2.59
CA TYR A 223 1.07 -10.46 3.31
C TYR A 223 0.80 -10.90 4.74
N ALA A 224 -0.09 -10.19 5.42
CA ALA A 224 -0.36 -10.42 6.83
C ALA A 224 -1.03 -11.78 7.09
N ARG A 225 -1.74 -12.37 6.11
CA ARG A 225 -2.30 -13.73 6.19
C ARG A 225 -1.25 -14.81 6.48
N HIS A 226 0.01 -14.53 6.13
CA HIS A 226 1.16 -15.40 6.40
C HIS A 226 1.77 -15.20 7.80
N SER A 227 1.22 -14.32 8.63
CA SER A 227 1.70 -14.06 9.98
C SER A 227 1.34 -15.18 10.94
N ARG A 228 2.27 -15.48 11.86
CA ARG A 228 2.06 -16.46 12.95
C ARG A 228 1.04 -15.98 13.97
N SER A 229 0.85 -14.67 14.13
CA SER A 229 -0.12 -14.10 15.07
C SER A 229 -0.69 -12.79 14.58
N THR A 230 -1.94 -12.49 14.97
CA THR A 230 -2.62 -11.24 14.72
C THR A 230 -1.86 -10.03 15.28
N ARG A 231 -1.27 -10.20 16.49
CA ARG A 231 -0.49 -9.14 17.14
C ARG A 231 0.78 -8.82 16.36
N ALA A 232 1.49 -9.84 15.87
CA ALA A 232 2.69 -9.64 15.04
C ALA A 232 2.36 -8.92 13.74
N ALA A 233 1.25 -9.28 13.08
CA ALA A 233 0.78 -8.61 11.87
C ALA A 233 0.44 -7.14 12.12
N ALA A 234 -0.38 -6.85 13.15
CA ALA A 234 -0.82 -5.49 13.45
C ALA A 234 0.33 -4.58 13.90
N LEU A 235 1.15 -5.03 14.87
CA LEU A 235 2.28 -4.23 15.36
C LEU A 235 3.36 -4.07 14.29
N GLY A 236 3.65 -5.14 13.53
CA GLY A 236 4.60 -5.09 12.42
C GLY A 236 4.19 -4.07 11.37
N ALA A 237 2.92 -4.05 10.99
CA ALA A 237 2.38 -3.10 10.04
C ALA A 237 2.38 -1.67 10.59
N PHE A 238 1.84 -1.44 11.79
CA PHE A 238 1.75 -0.10 12.38
C PHE A 238 3.12 0.53 12.61
N VAL A 239 4.00 -0.18 13.30
CA VAL A 239 5.32 0.34 13.69
C VAL A 239 6.29 0.31 12.52
N GLY A 240 6.36 -0.81 11.79
CA GLY A 240 7.29 -0.97 10.66
C GLY A 240 7.03 0.08 9.59
N TYR A 241 5.82 0.11 9.06
CA TYR A 241 5.44 1.08 8.04
C TYR A 241 5.51 2.52 8.56
N GLY A 242 4.86 2.78 9.71
CA GLY A 242 4.74 4.14 10.25
C GLY A 242 6.07 4.81 10.52
N VAL A 243 6.98 4.12 11.22
CA VAL A 243 8.30 4.69 11.54
C VAL A 243 9.11 4.94 10.28
N LEU A 244 9.15 3.98 9.35
CA LEU A 244 9.99 4.10 8.17
C LEU A 244 9.40 5.09 7.15
N GLN A 245 8.09 5.22 6.99
CA GLN A 245 7.48 6.26 6.18
C GLN A 245 7.78 7.64 6.73
N VAL A 246 7.59 7.87 8.04
CA VAL A 246 7.93 9.16 8.66
C VAL A 246 9.41 9.48 8.47
N SER A 247 10.31 8.52 8.63
CA SER A 247 11.75 8.70 8.40
C SER A 247 12.07 9.05 6.95
N CYS A 248 11.44 8.36 6.00
CA CYS A 248 11.59 8.62 4.56
C CYS A 248 11.15 10.04 4.21
N TYR A 249 9.96 10.44 4.67
CA TYR A 249 9.45 11.81 4.46
C TYR A 249 10.31 12.87 5.16
N ALA A 250 10.81 12.61 6.36
CA ALA A 250 11.69 13.56 7.06
C ALA A 250 12.95 13.87 6.23
N VAL A 251 13.60 12.83 5.69
CA VAL A 251 14.75 13.00 4.78
C VAL A 251 14.33 13.76 3.51
N GLY A 252 13.20 13.38 2.91
CA GLY A 252 12.66 14.04 1.73
C GLY A 252 12.30 15.50 1.94
N LEU A 253 11.71 15.86 3.09
CA LEU A 253 11.35 17.24 3.46
C LEU A 253 12.59 18.12 3.61
N VAL A 254 13.64 17.62 4.27
CA VAL A 254 14.91 18.36 4.42
C VAL A 254 15.56 18.58 3.05
N ALA A 255 15.58 17.56 2.19
CA ALA A 255 16.12 17.68 0.85
C ALA A 255 15.28 18.61 -0.04
N ALA A 256 13.95 18.48 -0.03
CA ALA A 256 13.02 19.32 -0.79
C ALA A 256 13.11 20.81 -0.42
N ALA A 257 13.34 21.10 0.87
CA ALA A 257 13.56 22.48 1.32
C ALA A 257 14.90 23.07 0.86
N SER A 258 15.82 22.22 0.36
CA SER A 258 17.15 22.63 -0.13
C SER A 258 17.24 22.63 -1.68
N GLY A 259 16.29 22.01 -2.38
CA GLY A 259 16.27 21.92 -3.84
C GLY A 259 15.63 20.65 -4.39
N ASP A 260 16.03 20.23 -5.58
CA ASP A 260 15.60 18.94 -6.13
C ASP A 260 16.12 17.80 -5.27
N VAL A 261 15.21 16.96 -4.79
CA VAL A 261 15.50 15.93 -3.77
C VAL A 261 16.59 14.95 -4.22
N PHE A 262 16.52 14.48 -5.45
CA PHE A 262 17.49 13.49 -5.93
C PHE A 262 18.84 14.13 -6.24
N ALA A 263 18.85 15.36 -6.79
CA ALA A 263 20.07 16.10 -6.99
C ALA A 263 20.79 16.39 -5.65
N VAL A 264 20.05 16.74 -4.60
CA VAL A 264 20.57 16.93 -3.24
C VAL A 264 21.17 15.65 -2.69
N PHE A 265 20.50 14.48 -2.88
CA PHE A 265 21.05 13.20 -2.45
C PHE A 265 22.35 12.84 -3.18
N LEU A 266 22.42 13.08 -4.48
CA LEU A 266 23.60 12.78 -5.28
C LEU A 266 24.78 13.72 -4.98
N ALA A 267 24.51 14.92 -4.47
CA ALA A 267 25.53 15.94 -4.17
C ALA A 267 26.31 15.70 -2.86
N VAL A 268 25.72 14.93 -1.90
CA VAL A 268 26.44 14.65 -0.63
C VAL A 268 27.49 13.54 -0.79
N PRO A 269 28.57 13.53 0.02
CA PRO A 269 29.57 12.44 -0.02
C PRO A 269 28.89 11.08 0.14
N LEU A 270 29.29 10.06 -0.61
CA LEU A 270 28.64 8.73 -0.62
C LEU A 270 27.13 8.74 -0.95
N GLY A 271 26.55 9.88 -1.35
CA GLY A 271 25.15 10.03 -1.69
C GLY A 271 24.70 9.07 -2.79
N VAL A 272 25.53 8.87 -3.81
CA VAL A 272 25.29 7.88 -4.88
C VAL A 272 25.11 6.47 -4.29
N VAL A 273 25.92 6.08 -3.32
CA VAL A 273 25.82 4.73 -2.70
C VAL A 273 24.52 4.60 -1.91
N ALA A 274 24.18 5.60 -1.08
CA ALA A 274 22.92 5.62 -0.34
C ALA A 274 21.71 5.61 -1.28
N PHE A 275 21.76 6.39 -2.36
CA PHE A 275 20.71 6.45 -3.36
C PHE A 275 20.52 5.11 -4.09
N LEU A 276 21.61 4.43 -4.49
CA LEU A 276 21.56 3.10 -5.12
C LEU A 276 20.99 2.04 -4.17
N VAL A 277 21.24 2.12 -2.86
CA VAL A 277 20.58 1.26 -1.86
C VAL A 277 19.07 1.49 -1.89
N LEU A 278 18.61 2.75 -1.95
CA LEU A 278 17.20 3.08 -2.02
C LEU A 278 16.56 2.65 -3.35
N VAL A 279 17.27 2.82 -4.48
CA VAL A 279 16.83 2.33 -5.79
C VAL A 279 16.70 0.80 -5.79
N GLY A 280 17.69 0.08 -5.27
CA GLY A 280 17.65 -1.38 -5.16
C GLY A 280 16.51 -1.86 -4.26
N ARG A 281 16.22 -1.11 -3.21
CA ARG A 281 15.10 -1.36 -2.29
C ARG A 281 13.75 -1.17 -3.00
N GLU A 282 13.61 -0.21 -3.92
CA GLU A 282 12.35 0.06 -4.62
C GLU A 282 11.83 -1.16 -5.39
N LEU A 283 12.72 -2.08 -5.79
CA LEU A 283 12.33 -3.37 -6.37
C LEU A 283 11.37 -4.20 -5.49
N ASP A 284 11.42 -3.99 -4.16
CA ASP A 284 10.50 -4.66 -3.21
C ASP A 284 9.07 -4.20 -3.38
N GLN A 285 8.84 -2.90 -3.58
CA GLN A 285 7.51 -2.37 -3.82
C GLN A 285 7.00 -2.85 -5.17
N SER A 286 7.85 -2.82 -6.17
CA SER A 286 7.50 -3.22 -7.52
C SER A 286 7.02 -4.69 -7.56
N PHE A 287 7.76 -5.64 -6.96
CA PHE A 287 7.29 -7.03 -6.92
C PHE A 287 6.07 -7.22 -6.01
N ALA A 288 5.96 -6.43 -4.94
CA ALA A 288 4.81 -6.47 -4.05
C ALA A 288 3.51 -6.13 -4.78
N ASN A 289 3.56 -5.11 -5.64
CA ASN A 289 2.42 -4.73 -6.48
C ASN A 289 2.04 -5.85 -7.45
N VAL A 290 3.01 -6.48 -8.13
CA VAL A 290 2.76 -7.62 -9.04
C VAL A 290 2.13 -8.79 -8.28
N TYR A 291 2.65 -9.13 -7.09
CA TYR A 291 2.11 -10.20 -6.26
C TYR A 291 0.67 -9.91 -5.81
N SER A 292 0.38 -8.75 -5.25
CA SER A 292 -0.95 -8.40 -4.78
C SER A 292 -1.97 -8.26 -5.92
N THR A 293 -1.55 -7.78 -7.09
CA THR A 293 -2.39 -7.81 -8.30
C THR A 293 -2.82 -9.24 -8.62
N THR A 294 -1.86 -10.16 -8.60
CA THR A 294 -2.10 -11.58 -8.88
C THR A 294 -3.10 -12.19 -7.89
N VAL A 295 -2.91 -11.96 -6.58
CA VAL A 295 -3.83 -12.45 -5.54
C VAL A 295 -5.22 -11.82 -5.67
N SER A 296 -5.29 -10.55 -6.09
CA SER A 296 -6.56 -9.89 -6.37
C SER A 296 -7.29 -10.51 -7.56
N VAL A 297 -6.57 -10.85 -8.64
CA VAL A 297 -7.15 -11.60 -9.77
C VAL A 297 -7.65 -12.97 -9.34
N GLN A 298 -6.93 -13.66 -8.44
CA GLN A 298 -7.37 -14.93 -7.88
C GLN A 298 -8.67 -14.81 -7.05
N ASN A 299 -9.00 -13.63 -6.49
CA ASN A 299 -10.34 -13.44 -5.90
C ASN A 299 -11.47 -13.62 -6.92
N LEU A 300 -11.23 -13.29 -8.20
CA LEU A 300 -12.19 -13.47 -9.31
C LEU A 300 -12.08 -14.84 -9.96
N ARG A 301 -10.89 -15.41 -9.97
CA ARG A 301 -10.54 -16.71 -10.61
C ARG A 301 -9.64 -17.53 -9.69
N PRO A 302 -10.18 -18.17 -8.63
CA PRO A 302 -9.41 -18.81 -7.54
C PRO A 302 -8.43 -19.90 -8.01
N HIS A 303 -8.78 -20.61 -9.11
CA HIS A 303 -8.00 -21.73 -9.64
C HIS A 303 -6.88 -21.33 -10.61
N TRP A 304 -6.74 -20.02 -10.94
CA TRP A 304 -5.68 -19.59 -11.84
C TRP A 304 -4.33 -19.62 -11.16
N ASP A 305 -3.33 -20.16 -11.85
CA ASP A 305 -1.98 -20.28 -11.32
C ASP A 305 -1.34 -18.90 -11.11
N ARG A 306 -0.88 -18.67 -9.89
CA ARG A 306 -0.27 -17.42 -9.46
C ARG A 306 0.97 -17.06 -10.29
N ARG A 307 1.79 -18.03 -10.68
CA ARG A 307 3.04 -17.77 -11.43
C ARG A 307 2.73 -17.27 -12.83
N VAL A 308 1.75 -17.88 -13.48
CA VAL A 308 1.29 -17.42 -14.81
C VAL A 308 0.74 -16.00 -14.70
N LEU A 309 -0.13 -15.75 -13.72
CA LEU A 309 -0.67 -14.40 -13.47
C LEU A 309 0.43 -13.39 -13.17
N SER A 310 1.41 -13.71 -12.30
CA SER A 310 2.52 -12.80 -11.98
C SER A 310 3.34 -12.45 -13.22
N THR A 311 3.55 -13.43 -14.12
CA THR A 311 4.26 -13.18 -15.38
C THR A 311 3.46 -12.24 -16.28
N VAL A 312 2.16 -12.49 -16.46
CA VAL A 312 1.28 -11.63 -17.28
C VAL A 312 1.22 -10.21 -16.71
N VAL A 313 1.01 -10.08 -15.39
CA VAL A 313 0.96 -8.79 -14.70
C VAL A 313 2.28 -8.04 -14.85
N GLY A 314 3.42 -8.71 -14.65
CA GLY A 314 4.74 -8.11 -14.79
C GLY A 314 5.02 -7.61 -16.21
N VAL A 315 4.63 -8.38 -17.23
CA VAL A 315 4.75 -7.98 -18.64
C VAL A 315 3.86 -6.75 -18.93
N VAL A 316 2.59 -6.78 -18.49
CA VAL A 316 1.66 -5.65 -18.69
C VAL A 316 2.18 -4.39 -18.00
N THR A 317 2.60 -4.49 -16.75
CA THR A 317 3.13 -3.37 -15.96
C THR A 317 4.39 -2.80 -16.61
N THR A 318 5.30 -3.66 -17.07
CA THR A 318 6.52 -3.23 -17.78
C THR A 318 6.17 -2.54 -19.10
N GLY A 319 5.20 -3.08 -19.83
CA GLY A 319 4.70 -2.47 -21.08
C GLY A 319 4.11 -1.08 -20.84
N LEU A 320 3.27 -0.92 -19.81
CA LEU A 320 2.72 0.38 -19.43
C LEU A 320 3.82 1.38 -19.05
N ALA A 321 4.86 0.94 -18.32
CA ALA A 321 5.97 1.79 -17.88
C ALA A 321 6.81 2.38 -19.04
N LEU A 322 6.72 1.82 -20.25
CA LEU A 322 7.37 2.39 -21.43
C LEU A 322 6.68 3.69 -21.91
N PHE A 323 5.37 3.84 -21.63
CA PHE A 323 4.54 4.93 -22.14
C PHE A 323 4.10 5.94 -21.05
N VAL A 324 4.00 5.52 -19.80
CA VAL A 324 3.54 6.36 -18.69
C VAL A 324 4.67 7.33 -18.25
N HIS A 325 4.27 8.56 -17.87
CA HIS A 325 5.16 9.60 -17.36
C HIS A 325 4.83 9.97 -15.92
N MET A 326 5.80 10.54 -15.19
CA MET A 326 5.61 10.93 -13.79
C MET A 326 4.59 12.06 -13.59
N ASP A 327 4.32 12.86 -14.63
CA ASP A 327 3.33 13.93 -14.57
C ASP A 327 1.91 13.42 -14.28
N ASP A 328 1.61 12.17 -14.61
CA ASP A 328 0.32 11.51 -14.38
C ASP A 328 0.14 11.06 -12.91
N TYR A 329 1.21 11.10 -12.10
CA TYR A 329 1.24 10.51 -10.75
C TYR A 329 0.27 11.19 -9.77
N ALA A 330 0.18 12.52 -9.77
CA ALA A 330 -0.70 13.25 -8.87
C ALA A 330 -2.19 12.93 -9.12
N GLY A 331 -2.61 12.88 -10.38
CA GLY A 331 -3.97 12.49 -10.76
C GLY A 331 -4.30 11.05 -10.33
N PHE A 332 -3.34 10.16 -10.49
CA PHE A 332 -3.45 8.76 -10.05
C PHE A 332 -3.64 8.65 -8.52
N LEU A 333 -2.88 9.40 -7.72
CA LEU A 333 -3.03 9.42 -6.25
C LEU A 333 -4.42 9.91 -5.82
N LEU A 334 -4.93 10.98 -6.41
CA LEU A 334 -6.26 11.51 -6.12
C LEU A 334 -7.35 10.49 -6.43
N LEU A 335 -7.25 9.80 -7.57
CA LEU A 335 -8.19 8.75 -7.96
C LEU A 335 -8.19 7.60 -6.95
N ILE A 336 -7.02 7.11 -6.55
CA ILE A 336 -6.89 6.04 -5.54
C ILE A 336 -7.47 6.47 -4.20
N GLY A 337 -7.10 7.66 -3.72
CA GLY A 337 -7.61 8.20 -2.47
C GLY A 337 -9.13 8.26 -2.45
N SER A 338 -9.75 8.75 -3.54
CA SER A 338 -11.20 8.87 -3.64
C SER A 338 -11.96 7.54 -3.54
N VAL A 339 -11.33 6.43 -3.95
CA VAL A 339 -11.94 5.09 -3.98
C VAL A 339 -11.63 4.29 -2.72
N PHE A 340 -10.37 4.22 -2.32
CA PHE A 340 -9.93 3.27 -1.30
C PHE A 340 -9.96 3.83 0.12
N VAL A 341 -9.91 5.14 0.31
CA VAL A 341 -10.11 5.74 1.63
C VAL A 341 -11.52 5.48 2.16
N PRO A 342 -12.60 5.78 1.43
CA PRO A 342 -13.95 5.46 1.90
C PRO A 342 -14.21 3.94 1.98
N LEU A 343 -13.64 3.11 1.08
CA LEU A 343 -13.72 1.66 1.20
C LEU A 343 -13.13 1.17 2.51
N THR A 344 -12.01 1.75 2.93
CA THR A 344 -11.38 1.47 4.22
C THR A 344 -12.31 1.86 5.39
N GLY A 345 -12.99 3.00 5.29
CA GLY A 345 -14.01 3.42 6.26
C GLY A 345 -15.13 2.39 6.42
N VAL A 346 -15.69 1.90 5.29
CA VAL A 346 -16.71 0.84 5.32
C VAL A 346 -16.18 -0.44 5.95
N LEU A 347 -15.01 -0.92 5.50
CA LEU A 347 -14.41 -2.17 5.95
C LEU A 347 -14.14 -2.16 7.46
N LEU A 348 -13.48 -1.12 7.95
CA LEU A 348 -13.10 -1.04 9.35
C LEU A 348 -14.31 -0.83 10.26
N THR A 349 -15.30 -0.04 9.84
CA THR A 349 -16.51 0.17 10.62
C THR A 349 -17.32 -1.12 10.72
N ASP A 350 -17.60 -1.80 9.62
CA ASP A 350 -18.35 -3.07 9.61
C ASP A 350 -17.67 -4.13 10.48
N ARG A 351 -16.35 -4.29 10.34
CA ARG A 351 -15.65 -5.43 10.93
C ARG A 351 -15.03 -5.17 12.29
N VAL A 352 -14.42 -4.00 12.49
CA VAL A 352 -13.69 -3.67 13.71
C VAL A 352 -14.61 -3.04 14.74
N CYS A 353 -15.37 -2.03 14.32
CA CYS A 353 -16.20 -1.24 15.24
C CYS A 353 -17.52 -1.93 15.56
N LEU A 354 -18.22 -2.47 14.55
CA LEU A 354 -19.53 -3.10 14.72
C LEU A 354 -19.47 -4.60 14.98
N ARG A 355 -18.25 -5.19 14.90
CA ARG A 355 -18.02 -6.62 15.12
C ARG A 355 -18.97 -7.49 14.30
N GLY A 356 -19.17 -7.15 13.02
CA GLY A 356 -20.12 -7.81 12.12
C GLY A 356 -20.09 -9.33 12.28
N ALA A 357 -21.16 -9.89 12.83
CA ALA A 357 -21.31 -11.33 12.98
C ALA A 357 -21.48 -11.97 11.59
N GLY A 358 -20.83 -13.12 11.37
CA GLY A 358 -21.12 -13.93 10.21
C GLY A 358 -20.50 -13.46 8.89
N TRP A 359 -19.25 -13.00 8.90
CA TRP A 359 -18.53 -12.80 7.64
C TRP A 359 -18.36 -14.12 6.91
N ASP A 360 -19.07 -14.24 5.80
CA ASP A 360 -18.91 -15.36 4.87
C ASP A 360 -17.86 -14.97 3.82
N LEU A 361 -16.71 -15.62 3.87
CA LEU A 361 -15.62 -15.43 2.91
C LEU A 361 -15.62 -16.50 1.80
N SER A 362 -16.62 -17.37 1.80
CA SER A 362 -16.73 -18.48 0.85
C SER A 362 -16.91 -17.97 -0.59
N PRO A 363 -16.64 -18.85 -1.59
CA PRO A 363 -16.94 -18.55 -2.99
C PRO A 363 -18.43 -18.37 -3.29
N THR A 364 -19.31 -18.68 -2.34
CA THR A 364 -20.76 -18.59 -2.45
C THR A 364 -21.38 -17.49 -1.58
N ALA A 365 -20.55 -16.65 -0.95
CA ALA A 365 -21.02 -15.58 -0.07
C ALA A 365 -22.12 -14.72 -0.71
N ALA A 366 -23.25 -14.61 -0.02
CA ALA A 366 -24.45 -13.92 -0.50
C ALA A 366 -24.15 -12.43 -0.78
N ALA A 367 -24.75 -11.90 -1.84
CA ALA A 367 -24.61 -10.49 -2.18
C ALA A 367 -25.20 -9.58 -1.11
N ARG A 368 -24.49 -8.52 -0.74
CA ARG A 368 -24.93 -7.48 0.21
C ARG A 368 -24.91 -6.10 -0.48
N PRO A 369 -25.79 -5.86 -1.47
CA PRO A 369 -25.73 -4.66 -2.32
C PRO A 369 -25.90 -3.36 -1.54
N LEU A 370 -26.64 -3.38 -0.43
CA LEU A 370 -26.83 -2.20 0.42
C LEU A 370 -25.49 -1.67 0.99
N MET A 371 -24.49 -2.52 1.16
CA MET A 371 -23.16 -2.12 1.65
C MET A 371 -22.33 -1.34 0.60
N LEU A 372 -22.75 -1.31 -0.67
CA LEU A 372 -22.13 -0.46 -1.68
C LEU A 372 -22.53 1.02 -1.50
N LEU A 373 -23.69 1.30 -0.89
CA LEU A 373 -24.16 2.67 -0.68
C LEU A 373 -23.23 3.49 0.23
N PRO A 374 -22.83 3.04 1.44
CA PRO A 374 -21.84 3.72 2.26
C PRO A 374 -20.54 4.05 1.50
N TRP A 375 -20.06 3.13 0.68
CA TRP A 375 -18.87 3.33 -0.13
C TRP A 375 -19.08 4.43 -1.18
N ALA A 376 -20.18 4.36 -1.93
CA ALA A 376 -20.53 5.37 -2.93
C ALA A 376 -20.71 6.77 -2.31
N LEU A 377 -21.34 6.86 -1.13
CA LEU A 377 -21.48 8.12 -0.39
C LEU A 377 -20.12 8.68 0.04
N GLY A 378 -19.20 7.82 0.48
CA GLY A 378 -17.84 8.23 0.81
C GLY A 378 -17.08 8.74 -0.42
N ILE A 379 -17.21 8.07 -1.59
CA ILE A 379 -16.60 8.53 -2.86
C ILE A 379 -17.17 9.91 -3.22
N ALA A 380 -18.48 10.08 -3.18
CA ALA A 380 -19.11 11.37 -3.47
C ALA A 380 -18.63 12.45 -2.50
N ALA A 381 -18.55 12.15 -1.20
CA ALA A 381 -18.05 13.09 -0.21
C ALA A 381 -16.60 13.51 -0.51
N TYR A 382 -15.73 12.61 -0.95
CA TYR A 382 -14.34 12.94 -1.30
C TYR A 382 -14.26 14.08 -2.33
N HIS A 383 -15.12 14.06 -3.34
CA HIS A 383 -15.13 15.06 -4.43
C HIS A 383 -15.92 16.33 -4.12
N LEU A 384 -16.75 16.32 -3.05
CA LEU A 384 -17.59 17.45 -2.67
C LEU A 384 -17.03 18.28 -1.51
N VAL A 385 -15.93 17.81 -0.89
CA VAL A 385 -15.31 18.50 0.25
C VAL A 385 -14.64 19.80 -0.20
N PRO A 386 -14.83 20.91 0.53
CA PRO A 386 -14.12 22.15 0.29
C PRO A 386 -12.61 21.99 0.47
N ALA A 387 -11.81 22.75 -0.28
CA ALA A 387 -10.33 22.65 -0.28
C ALA A 387 -9.66 22.89 1.08
N TRP A 388 -10.34 23.53 2.04
CA TRP A 388 -9.81 23.73 3.40
C TRP A 388 -9.95 22.51 4.32
N ALA A 389 -10.78 21.54 3.96
CA ALA A 389 -11.01 20.34 4.77
C ALA A 389 -10.27 19.13 4.15
N SER A 390 -9.96 18.14 4.99
CA SER A 390 -9.36 16.90 4.56
C SER A 390 -10.38 16.03 3.79
N ALA A 391 -10.21 15.88 2.49
CA ALA A 391 -11.09 15.07 1.64
C ALA A 391 -11.03 13.59 2.07
N SER A 392 -9.85 13.08 2.40
CA SER A 392 -9.66 11.72 2.87
C SER A 392 -10.38 11.46 4.19
N LEU A 393 -10.21 12.35 5.17
CA LEU A 393 -10.84 12.18 6.48
C LEU A 393 -12.37 12.27 6.38
N VAL A 394 -12.90 13.27 5.66
CA VAL A 394 -14.35 13.45 5.50
C VAL A 394 -14.96 12.24 4.77
N SER A 395 -14.36 11.79 3.68
CA SER A 395 -14.87 10.63 2.95
C SER A 395 -14.86 9.34 3.79
N PHE A 396 -13.79 9.13 4.57
CA PHE A 396 -13.71 8.03 5.53
C PHE A 396 -14.84 8.09 6.57
N LEU A 397 -15.04 9.26 7.20
CA LEU A 397 -16.05 9.44 8.23
C LEU A 397 -17.48 9.31 7.68
N VAL A 398 -17.75 9.85 6.49
CA VAL A 398 -19.05 9.69 5.81
C VAL A 398 -19.33 8.21 5.53
N ALA A 399 -18.35 7.50 4.96
CA ALA A 399 -18.48 6.08 4.69
C ALA A 399 -18.68 5.25 5.98
N ALA A 400 -17.95 5.59 7.05
CA ALA A 400 -18.08 4.94 8.36
C ALA A 400 -19.45 5.19 8.98
N ALA A 401 -19.93 6.45 9.02
CA ALA A 401 -21.23 6.80 9.56
C ALA A 401 -22.37 6.15 8.77
N ALA A 402 -22.31 6.18 7.44
CA ALA A 402 -23.29 5.52 6.58
C ALA A 402 -23.30 3.99 6.80
N THR A 403 -22.11 3.36 7.01
CA THR A 403 -22.03 1.95 7.35
C THR A 403 -22.72 1.65 8.68
N ALA A 404 -22.47 2.45 9.71
CA ALA A 404 -23.14 2.31 11.00
C ALA A 404 -24.67 2.47 10.86
N ALA A 405 -25.13 3.43 10.07
CA ALA A 405 -26.55 3.63 9.80
C ALA A 405 -27.20 2.41 9.11
N VAL A 406 -26.53 1.80 8.13
CA VAL A 406 -27.04 0.58 7.47
C VAL A 406 -27.22 -0.58 8.46
N HIS A 407 -26.39 -0.69 9.50
CA HIS A 407 -26.53 -1.74 10.51
C HIS A 407 -27.69 -1.51 11.49
N VAL A 408 -28.13 -0.27 11.66
CA VAL A 408 -29.31 0.06 12.51
C VAL A 408 -30.61 -0.19 11.77
N LEU A 409 -30.62 -0.18 10.43
CA LEU A 409 -31.81 -0.46 9.66
C LEU A 409 -32.28 -1.92 9.89
N PRO A 410 -33.60 -2.15 10.07
CA PRO A 410 -34.12 -3.50 10.24
C PRO A 410 -33.79 -4.33 8.99
N GLN A 411 -32.89 -5.30 9.16
CA GLN A 411 -32.61 -6.26 8.09
C GLN A 411 -33.83 -7.17 7.96
N THR A 412 -34.56 -7.05 6.86
CA THR A 412 -35.59 -8.03 6.48
C THR A 412 -34.85 -9.35 6.27
N ARG A 413 -34.86 -10.24 7.28
CA ARG A 413 -34.40 -11.61 7.13
C ARG A 413 -35.26 -12.25 6.05
N PRO A 414 -34.68 -12.85 5.00
CA PRO A 414 -35.48 -13.70 4.13
C PRO A 414 -36.11 -14.79 5.00
N THR A 415 -37.41 -14.85 5.03
CA THR A 415 -38.19 -15.94 5.64
C THR A 415 -37.66 -17.22 5.06
N GLN A 416 -36.99 -18.06 5.85
CA GLN A 416 -36.78 -19.45 5.50
C GLN A 416 -38.18 -20.06 5.38
N GLU A 417 -38.65 -20.28 4.17
CA GLU A 417 -39.78 -21.18 3.95
C GLU A 417 -39.37 -22.55 4.47
N VAL A 418 -39.87 -22.87 5.64
CA VAL A 418 -39.87 -24.22 6.18
C VAL A 418 -40.78 -25.02 5.28
N SER A 419 -40.20 -25.68 4.26
CA SER A 419 -40.92 -26.72 3.50
C SER A 419 -41.25 -27.86 4.47
N ARG A 420 -42.53 -27.94 4.81
CA ARG A 420 -43.13 -29.10 5.48
C ARG A 420 -43.23 -30.30 4.52
#